data_63800f86fa4655c44e22bcb9df034db5
#
_entry.id   63800f86fa4655c44e22bcb9df034db5
#
_cell.length_a   1.000
_cell.length_b   1.000
_cell.length_c   1.000
_cell.angle_alpha   90.00
_cell.angle_beta   90.00
_cell.angle_gamma   90.00
#
_symmetry.space_group_name_H-M   'P 1'
#
loop_
_entity.id
_entity.type
_entity.pdbx_description
1 polymer ?
#
loop_
_entity_poly.entity_id
_entity_poly.type
_entity_poly.pdbx_seq_one_letter_code
_entity_poly.pdbx_strand_id
1 'polypeptide(L)'
;ILHTTADLGRAKVESARDKLVRLNPNIKIDTYQEFLTPETAPEIFKNYDFVVECSDNFQTKYLVNDACIAVGKPFSLGGIRMLGGQTMTHVPGTACYRCLFPIEPDPSTVPNSSSVGVLGSAVGIIGSIQATETIKYITGIGTLLTDRLLVADASTMTFNTISLPRNPKCPLCSEK
;
A
#
# COMPACT_ATOMS: atom_id res chain seq x y z
N ILE A 1 -6.25 -9.37 -13.44
CA ILE A 1 -6.55 -10.71 -12.93
C ILE A 1 -7.88 -10.70 -12.15
N LEU A 2 -8.08 -9.74 -11.25
CA LEU A 2 -9.27 -9.69 -10.41
C LEU A 2 -10.53 -9.27 -11.18
N HIS A 3 -10.39 -8.36 -12.14
CA HIS A 3 -11.50 -7.87 -12.97
C HIS A 3 -11.40 -8.40 -14.40
N THR A 4 -12.55 -8.70 -15.01
CA THR A 4 -12.68 -9.23 -16.38
C THR A 4 -13.50 -8.28 -17.24
N THR A 5 -13.57 -8.54 -18.54
CA THR A 5 -14.41 -7.77 -19.47
C THR A 5 -15.89 -7.77 -19.07
N ALA A 6 -16.37 -8.85 -18.42
CA ALA A 6 -17.74 -8.93 -17.92
C ALA A 6 -18.00 -8.01 -16.71
N ASP A 7 -16.95 -7.45 -16.09
CA ASP A 7 -17.09 -6.54 -14.95
C ASP A 7 -17.12 -5.06 -15.36
N LEU A 8 -17.06 -4.76 -16.66
CA LEU A 8 -17.16 -3.38 -17.17
C LEU A 8 -18.44 -2.71 -16.68
N GLY A 9 -18.32 -1.50 -16.13
CA GLY A 9 -19.44 -0.74 -15.56
C GLY A 9 -19.86 -1.13 -14.15
N ARG A 10 -19.31 -2.21 -13.59
CA ARG A 10 -19.56 -2.60 -12.19
C ARG A 10 -18.61 -1.89 -11.23
N ALA A 11 -19.05 -1.67 -9.99
CA ALA A 11 -18.17 -1.20 -8.93
C ALA A 11 -17.03 -2.21 -8.70
N LYS A 12 -15.77 -1.74 -8.65
CA LYS A 12 -14.60 -2.61 -8.47
C LYS A 12 -14.66 -3.42 -7.17
N VAL A 13 -15.17 -2.83 -6.10
CA VAL A 13 -15.30 -3.50 -4.79
C VAL A 13 -16.28 -4.66 -4.84
N GLU A 14 -17.40 -4.53 -5.57
CA GLU A 14 -18.38 -5.60 -5.73
C GLU A 14 -17.85 -6.74 -6.61
N SER A 15 -17.20 -6.39 -7.72
CA SER A 15 -16.53 -7.37 -8.58
C SER A 15 -15.44 -8.13 -7.82
N ALA A 16 -14.67 -7.44 -6.99
CA ALA A 16 -13.64 -8.07 -6.15
C ALA A 16 -14.26 -9.01 -5.12
N ARG A 17 -15.27 -8.54 -4.37
CA ARG A 17 -15.95 -9.35 -3.35
C ARG A 17 -16.47 -10.66 -3.94
N ASP A 18 -17.20 -10.60 -5.07
CA ASP A 18 -17.79 -11.78 -5.69
C ASP A 18 -16.75 -12.85 -6.04
N LYS A 19 -15.55 -12.45 -6.46
CA LYS A 19 -14.46 -13.38 -6.82
C LYS A 19 -13.74 -13.92 -5.60
N LEU A 20 -13.50 -13.06 -4.61
CA LEU A 20 -12.82 -13.46 -3.38
C LEU A 20 -13.67 -14.41 -2.53
N VAL A 21 -15.00 -14.20 -2.45
CA VAL A 21 -15.92 -15.12 -1.76
C VAL A 21 -15.93 -16.49 -2.44
N ARG A 22 -15.86 -16.55 -3.78
CA ARG A 22 -15.77 -17.85 -4.48
C ARG A 22 -14.44 -18.54 -4.23
N LEU A 23 -13.35 -17.77 -4.07
CA LEU A 23 -12.03 -18.33 -3.78
C LEU A 23 -11.96 -18.88 -2.36
N ASN A 24 -12.51 -18.16 -1.38
CA ASN A 24 -12.59 -18.60 0.00
C ASN A 24 -13.92 -18.13 0.64
N PRO A 25 -14.94 -19.01 0.73
CA PRO A 25 -16.23 -18.66 1.28
C PRO A 25 -16.25 -18.49 2.80
N ASN A 26 -15.16 -18.85 3.49
CA ASN A 26 -15.08 -18.80 4.96
C ASN A 26 -14.54 -17.47 5.49
N ILE A 27 -14.25 -16.49 4.61
CA ILE A 27 -13.79 -15.17 5.03
C ILE A 27 -14.91 -14.15 4.91
N LYS A 28 -14.93 -13.19 5.85
CA LYS A 28 -15.81 -12.02 5.76
C LYS A 28 -15.13 -10.94 4.91
N ILE A 29 -15.85 -10.39 3.94
CA ILE A 29 -15.39 -9.31 3.07
C ILE A 29 -16.37 -8.15 3.17
N ASP A 30 -15.92 -7.06 3.77
CA ASP A 30 -16.65 -5.80 3.80
C ASP A 30 -16.18 -4.91 2.63
N THR A 31 -17.10 -4.28 1.93
CA THR A 31 -16.82 -3.41 0.78
C THR A 31 -17.26 -1.98 1.08
N TYR A 32 -16.41 -1.02 0.71
CA TYR A 32 -16.67 0.41 0.82
C TYR A 32 -16.64 1.01 -0.59
N GLN A 33 -17.80 1.41 -1.12
CA GLN A 33 -17.91 1.99 -2.46
C GLN A 33 -17.82 3.52 -2.37
N GLU A 34 -16.73 3.98 -1.79
CA GLU A 34 -16.44 5.39 -1.58
C GLU A 34 -14.93 5.66 -1.66
N PHE A 35 -14.55 6.91 -1.86
CA PHE A 35 -13.16 7.33 -1.72
C PHE A 35 -12.84 7.53 -0.25
N LEU A 36 -11.62 7.13 0.15
CA LEU A 36 -11.11 7.44 1.47
C LEU A 36 -10.96 8.96 1.63
N THR A 37 -11.36 9.46 2.79
CA THR A 37 -11.14 10.85 3.22
C THR A 37 -10.35 10.88 4.53
N PRO A 38 -9.80 12.02 4.93
CA PRO A 38 -9.15 12.16 6.24
C PRO A 38 -10.05 11.78 7.42
N GLU A 39 -11.36 11.92 7.27
CA GLU A 39 -12.36 11.57 8.28
C GLU A 39 -12.69 10.08 8.28
N THR A 40 -12.88 9.48 7.09
CA THR A 40 -13.33 8.08 6.97
C THR A 40 -12.20 7.07 7.14
N ALA A 41 -10.98 7.40 6.70
CA ALA A 41 -9.86 6.47 6.75
C ALA A 41 -9.52 6.01 8.19
N PRO A 42 -9.37 6.89 9.19
CA PRO A 42 -9.13 6.46 10.57
C PRO A 42 -10.27 5.61 11.14
N GLU A 43 -11.53 5.95 10.82
CA GLU A 43 -12.70 5.22 11.30
C GLU A 43 -12.77 3.81 10.74
N ILE A 44 -12.36 3.61 9.49
CA ILE A 44 -12.28 2.30 8.88
C ILE A 44 -11.09 1.52 9.46
N PHE A 45 -9.89 2.13 9.46
CA PHE A 45 -8.64 1.42 9.76
C PHE A 45 -8.55 0.91 11.20
N LYS A 46 -9.16 1.60 12.16
CA LYS A 46 -9.18 1.13 13.56
C LYS A 46 -9.79 -0.26 13.75
N ASN A 47 -10.63 -0.70 12.80
CA ASN A 47 -11.31 -2.00 12.85
C ASN A 47 -10.48 -3.15 12.23
N TYR A 48 -9.28 -2.87 11.72
CA TYR A 48 -8.41 -3.86 11.08
C TYR A 48 -7.06 -3.93 11.78
N ASP A 49 -6.40 -5.08 11.69
CA ASP A 49 -5.09 -5.32 12.33
C ASP A 49 -3.92 -4.86 11.46
N PHE A 50 -4.13 -4.79 10.14
CA PHE A 50 -3.11 -4.41 9.17
C PHE A 50 -3.76 -3.76 7.95
N VAL A 51 -3.13 -2.73 7.40
CA VAL A 51 -3.61 -2.02 6.21
C VAL A 51 -2.66 -2.29 5.04
N VAL A 52 -3.20 -2.63 3.86
CA VAL A 52 -2.41 -2.79 2.64
C VAL A 52 -2.79 -1.68 1.67
N GLU A 53 -1.85 -0.77 1.42
CA GLU A 53 -2.04 0.37 0.53
C GLU A 53 -1.60 -0.01 -0.89
N CYS A 54 -2.53 -0.01 -1.84
CA CYS A 54 -2.35 -0.42 -3.23
C CYS A 54 -2.90 0.61 -4.24
N SER A 55 -3.05 1.87 -3.82
CA SER A 55 -3.52 2.92 -4.73
C SER A 55 -2.45 3.34 -5.73
N ASP A 56 -2.86 4.02 -6.79
CA ASP A 56 -2.01 4.48 -7.89
C ASP A 56 -1.73 5.99 -7.86
N ASN A 57 -2.04 6.66 -6.76
CA ASN A 57 -1.86 8.11 -6.62
C ASN A 57 -1.22 8.48 -5.27
N PHE A 58 -0.47 9.57 -5.27
CA PHE A 58 0.23 10.04 -4.07
C PHE A 58 -0.72 10.50 -2.97
N GLN A 59 -1.79 11.21 -3.32
CA GLN A 59 -2.75 11.71 -2.35
C GLN A 59 -3.29 10.60 -1.44
N THR A 60 -3.71 9.48 -2.02
CA THR A 60 -4.19 8.33 -1.24
C THR A 60 -3.07 7.69 -0.42
N LYS A 61 -1.84 7.60 -0.96
CA LYS A 61 -0.69 7.04 -0.21
C LYS A 61 -0.37 7.84 1.04
N TYR A 62 -0.35 9.17 0.92
CA TYR A 62 -0.13 10.05 2.06
C TYR A 62 -1.30 9.99 3.05
N LEU A 63 -2.54 9.98 2.55
CA LEU A 63 -3.73 9.84 3.39
C LEU A 63 -3.70 8.55 4.21
N VAL A 64 -3.40 7.40 3.57
CA VAL A 64 -3.32 6.11 4.26
C VAL A 64 -2.19 6.09 5.29
N ASN A 65 -1.00 6.59 4.92
CA ASN A 65 0.11 6.71 5.87
C ASN A 65 -0.29 7.53 7.10
N ASP A 66 -0.85 8.72 6.89
CA ASP A 66 -1.19 9.65 7.95
C ASP A 66 -2.29 9.10 8.86
N ALA A 67 -3.32 8.50 8.27
CA ALA A 67 -4.41 7.87 9.01
C ALA A 67 -3.93 6.67 9.82
N CYS A 68 -3.08 5.80 9.26
CA CYS A 68 -2.51 4.65 9.99
C CYS A 68 -1.65 5.10 11.18
N ILE A 69 -0.82 6.12 11.00
CA ILE A 69 -0.02 6.69 12.10
C ILE A 69 -0.94 7.26 13.19
N ALA A 70 -1.99 7.99 12.81
CA ALA A 70 -2.93 8.60 13.77
C ALA A 70 -3.65 7.57 14.65
N VAL A 71 -3.98 6.40 14.10
CA VAL A 71 -4.67 5.33 14.83
C VAL A 71 -3.76 4.17 15.28
N GLY A 72 -2.43 4.33 15.12
CA GLY A 72 -1.44 3.34 15.56
C GLY A 72 -1.51 2.01 14.81
N LYS A 73 -1.91 2.00 13.54
CA LYS A 73 -2.03 0.77 12.74
C LYS A 73 -0.80 0.52 11.87
N PRO A 74 -0.33 -0.73 11.81
CA PRO A 74 0.69 -1.13 10.87
C PRO A 74 0.13 -1.16 9.44
N PHE A 75 1.02 -0.94 8.47
CA PHE A 75 0.64 -1.00 7.06
C PHE A 75 1.80 -1.42 6.16
N SER A 76 1.47 -1.95 4.99
CA SER A 76 2.39 -2.08 3.86
C SER A 76 1.96 -1.15 2.74
N LEU A 77 2.88 -0.36 2.24
CA LEU A 77 2.66 0.59 1.15
C LEU A 77 3.45 0.14 -0.08
N GLY A 78 2.76 0.02 -1.22
CA GLY A 78 3.35 -0.32 -2.50
C GLY A 78 3.18 0.79 -3.53
N GLY A 79 4.14 0.92 -4.44
CA GLY A 79 4.07 1.83 -5.57
C GLY A 79 4.68 1.20 -6.81
N ILE A 80 4.05 1.42 -7.97
CA ILE A 80 4.51 0.90 -9.26
C ILE A 80 4.56 2.04 -10.27
N ARG A 81 5.61 2.06 -11.07
CA ARG A 81 5.72 2.95 -12.21
C ARG A 81 6.46 2.22 -13.35
N MET A 82 5.83 2.15 -14.53
CA MET A 82 6.38 1.48 -15.70
C MET A 82 6.75 0.00 -15.39
N LEU A 83 8.04 -0.31 -15.35
CA LEU A 83 8.62 -1.63 -15.07
C LEU A 83 9.19 -1.73 -13.65
N GLY A 84 9.17 -0.65 -12.88
CA GLY A 84 9.72 -0.59 -11.52
C GLY A 84 8.64 -0.55 -10.45
N GLY A 85 9.00 -1.00 -9.25
CA GLY A 85 8.14 -0.93 -8.09
C GLY A 85 8.92 -0.77 -6.80
N GLN A 86 8.23 -0.32 -5.77
CA GLN A 86 8.80 -0.21 -4.42
C GLN A 86 7.76 -0.58 -3.38
N THR A 87 8.21 -1.06 -2.24
CA THR A 87 7.35 -1.33 -1.10
C THR A 87 8.11 -1.20 0.22
N MET A 88 7.38 -0.82 1.24
CA MET A 88 7.85 -0.76 2.63
C MET A 88 6.75 -1.24 3.56
N THR A 89 7.15 -1.63 4.76
CA THR A 89 6.22 -1.97 5.85
C THR A 89 6.49 -1.04 7.04
N HIS A 90 5.43 -0.48 7.59
CA HIS A 90 5.45 0.27 8.83
C HIS A 90 4.78 -0.52 9.95
N VAL A 91 5.41 -0.51 11.11
CA VAL A 91 4.77 -0.82 12.39
C VAL A 91 5.00 0.34 13.36
N PRO A 92 4.15 0.56 14.38
CA PRO A 92 4.36 1.65 15.34
C PRO A 92 5.79 1.66 15.89
N GLY A 93 6.46 2.82 15.81
CA GLY A 93 7.85 2.99 16.23
C GLY A 93 8.89 2.91 15.10
N THR A 94 8.54 2.45 13.90
CA THR A 94 9.44 2.40 12.74
C THR A 94 9.24 3.58 11.77
N ALA A 95 10.07 3.67 10.72
CA ALA A 95 9.93 4.70 9.70
C ALA A 95 8.57 4.62 8.99
N CYS A 96 7.94 5.75 8.79
CA CYS A 96 6.72 5.90 7.98
C CYS A 96 7.06 6.44 6.58
N TYR A 97 6.06 6.50 5.70
CA TYR A 97 6.25 6.99 4.33
C TYR A 97 6.78 8.44 4.28
N ARG A 98 6.35 9.30 5.22
CA ARG A 98 6.86 10.67 5.34
C ARG A 98 8.30 10.76 5.88
N CYS A 99 8.87 9.70 6.43
CA CYS A 99 10.30 9.67 6.75
C CYS A 99 11.16 9.70 5.48
N LEU A 100 10.68 9.07 4.40
CA LEU A 100 11.34 9.04 3.10
C LEU A 100 10.94 10.22 2.21
N PHE A 101 9.64 10.50 2.15
CA PHE A 101 9.03 11.54 1.33
C PHE A 101 8.24 12.52 2.22
N PRO A 102 8.90 13.51 2.84
CA PRO A 102 8.26 14.40 3.82
C PRO A 102 7.13 15.25 3.24
N ILE A 103 7.26 15.61 1.96
CA ILE A 103 6.37 16.52 1.24
C ILE A 103 5.68 15.76 0.13
N GLU A 104 4.36 15.88 0.08
CA GLU A 104 3.57 15.36 -1.02
C GLU A 104 3.94 16.10 -2.32
N PRO A 105 4.25 15.38 -3.41
CA PRO A 105 4.56 16.03 -4.68
C PRO A 105 3.31 16.71 -5.26
N ASP A 106 3.52 17.82 -5.94
CA ASP A 106 2.45 18.45 -6.72
C ASP A 106 1.98 17.48 -7.83
N PRO A 107 0.70 17.10 -7.87
CA PRO A 107 0.17 16.18 -8.87
C PRO A 107 0.45 16.59 -10.32
N SER A 108 0.60 17.91 -10.59
CA SER A 108 0.91 18.44 -11.92
C SER A 108 2.34 18.13 -12.39
N THR A 109 3.25 17.86 -11.44
CA THR A 109 4.67 17.64 -11.73
C THR A 109 5.05 16.18 -11.91
N VAL A 110 4.17 15.26 -11.53
CA VAL A 110 4.44 13.82 -11.60
C VAL A 110 3.48 13.14 -12.57
N PRO A 111 3.99 12.53 -13.66
CA PRO A 111 3.14 11.74 -14.55
C PRO A 111 2.45 10.62 -13.79
N ASN A 112 1.14 10.51 -13.96
CA ASN A 112 0.36 9.44 -13.35
C ASN A 112 0.56 8.10 -14.09
N SER A 113 0.18 7.01 -13.45
CA SER A 113 0.33 5.65 -14.01
C SER A 113 -0.51 5.46 -15.28
N SER A 114 -1.59 6.22 -15.47
CA SER A 114 -2.41 6.15 -16.67
C SER A 114 -1.73 6.75 -17.90
N SER A 115 -0.81 7.70 -17.72
CA SER A 115 -0.07 8.34 -18.81
C SER A 115 1.17 7.57 -19.25
N VAL A 116 1.86 6.90 -18.32
CA VAL A 116 3.12 6.18 -18.60
C VAL A 116 2.94 4.66 -18.68
N GLY A 117 1.81 4.14 -18.19
CA GLY A 117 1.53 2.71 -18.10
C GLY A 117 2.29 2.00 -16.99
N VAL A 118 1.84 0.78 -16.68
CA VAL A 118 2.50 -0.12 -15.73
C VAL A 118 2.49 -1.54 -16.27
N LEU A 119 3.56 -2.29 -16.03
CA LEU A 119 3.63 -3.70 -16.36
C LEU A 119 2.84 -4.51 -15.32
N GLY A 120 1.80 -5.25 -15.74
CA GLY A 120 0.93 -5.99 -14.83
C GLY A 120 1.67 -7.02 -13.97
N SER A 121 2.72 -7.66 -14.50
CA SER A 121 3.56 -8.59 -13.71
C SER A 121 4.37 -7.88 -12.63
N ALA A 122 4.85 -6.65 -12.85
CA ALA A 122 5.51 -5.86 -11.82
C ALA A 122 4.54 -5.50 -10.66
N VAL A 123 3.29 -5.18 -11.01
CA VAL A 123 2.21 -5.01 -10.01
C VAL A 123 2.02 -6.29 -9.20
N GLY A 124 1.99 -7.45 -9.86
CA GLY A 124 1.86 -8.76 -9.22
C GLY A 124 3.01 -9.06 -8.25
N ILE A 125 4.25 -8.73 -8.63
CA ILE A 125 5.45 -8.92 -7.78
C ILE A 125 5.30 -8.10 -6.49
N ILE A 126 5.06 -6.79 -6.61
CA ILE A 126 4.94 -5.91 -5.42
C ILE A 126 3.74 -6.30 -4.56
N GLY A 127 2.58 -6.57 -5.17
CA GLY A 127 1.39 -7.02 -4.43
C GLY A 127 1.61 -8.33 -3.67
N SER A 128 2.35 -9.29 -4.25
CA SER A 128 2.71 -10.54 -3.57
C SER A 128 3.67 -10.31 -2.39
N ILE A 129 4.59 -9.35 -2.51
CA ILE A 129 5.46 -8.96 -1.39
C ILE A 129 4.62 -8.32 -0.27
N GLN A 130 3.71 -7.41 -0.58
CA GLN A 130 2.82 -6.80 0.42
C GLN A 130 1.94 -7.85 1.13
N ALA A 131 1.40 -8.80 0.39
CA ALA A 131 0.64 -9.92 0.96
C ALA A 131 1.52 -10.76 1.91
N THR A 132 2.77 -11.03 1.52
CA THR A 132 3.75 -11.74 2.36
C THR A 132 4.07 -10.96 3.63
N GLU A 133 4.27 -9.66 3.56
CA GLU A 133 4.48 -8.80 4.71
C GLU A 133 3.28 -8.84 5.69
N THR A 134 2.07 -8.81 5.15
CA THR A 134 0.84 -8.96 5.94
C THR A 134 0.79 -10.30 6.68
N ILE A 135 1.08 -11.40 5.99
CA ILE A 135 1.11 -12.74 6.59
C ILE A 135 2.19 -12.82 7.67
N LYS A 136 3.39 -12.32 7.39
CA LYS A 136 4.49 -12.28 8.38
C LYS A 136 4.10 -11.50 9.63
N TYR A 137 3.45 -10.34 9.46
CA TYR A 137 2.98 -9.55 10.58
C TYR A 137 1.97 -10.32 11.45
N ILE A 138 0.96 -10.92 10.82
CA ILE A 138 -0.12 -11.65 11.53
C ILE A 138 0.42 -12.91 12.24
N THR A 139 1.35 -13.61 11.61
CA THR A 139 1.88 -14.89 12.11
C THR A 139 3.10 -14.73 13.01
N GLY A 140 3.76 -13.58 13.02
CA GLY A 140 5.01 -13.35 13.73
C GLY A 140 6.22 -14.08 13.11
N ILE A 141 6.11 -14.58 11.87
CA ILE A 141 7.16 -15.35 11.20
C ILE A 141 8.04 -14.43 10.35
N GLY A 142 9.35 -14.63 10.42
CA GLY A 142 10.33 -13.93 9.58
C GLY A 142 10.58 -12.48 10.03
N THR A 143 11.15 -11.66 9.13
CA THR A 143 11.51 -10.27 9.39
C THR A 143 10.77 -9.36 8.42
N LEU A 144 10.06 -8.36 8.94
CA LEU A 144 9.32 -7.38 8.15
C LEU A 144 10.28 -6.41 7.41
N LEU A 145 9.77 -5.77 6.37
CA LEU A 145 10.44 -4.65 5.67
C LEU A 145 10.31 -3.33 6.44
N THR A 146 10.40 -3.38 7.76
CA THR A 146 10.43 -2.19 8.60
C THR A 146 11.80 -1.50 8.50
N ASP A 147 11.80 -0.17 8.51
CA ASP A 147 13.01 0.66 8.37
C ASP A 147 13.83 0.34 7.10
N ARG A 148 13.15 -0.17 6.09
CA ARG A 148 13.71 -0.54 4.78
C ARG A 148 12.74 -0.24 3.66
N LEU A 149 13.27 0.20 2.53
CA LEU A 149 12.55 0.28 1.27
C LEU A 149 13.06 -0.81 0.34
N LEU A 150 12.20 -1.71 -0.11
CA LEU A 150 12.51 -2.62 -1.19
C LEU A 150 12.18 -1.93 -2.51
N VAL A 151 13.14 -1.91 -3.42
CA VAL A 151 13.00 -1.39 -4.79
C VAL A 151 13.21 -2.54 -5.75
N ALA A 152 12.25 -2.75 -6.64
CA ALA A 152 12.29 -3.76 -7.69
C ALA A 152 12.36 -3.11 -9.07
N ASP A 153 13.22 -3.61 -9.92
CA ASP A 153 13.28 -3.29 -11.34
C ASP A 153 13.03 -4.56 -12.15
N ALA A 154 11.83 -4.67 -12.73
CA ALA A 154 11.45 -5.82 -13.53
C ALA A 154 12.12 -5.83 -14.91
N SER A 155 12.73 -4.73 -15.37
CA SER A 155 13.47 -4.71 -16.63
C SER A 155 14.79 -5.49 -16.55
N THR A 156 15.41 -5.48 -15.37
CA THR A 156 16.67 -6.17 -15.07
C THR A 156 16.50 -7.33 -14.08
N MET A 157 15.28 -7.51 -13.55
CA MET A 157 14.96 -8.48 -12.49
C MET A 157 15.84 -8.29 -11.24
N THR A 158 16.16 -7.06 -10.90
CA THR A 158 16.92 -6.72 -9.70
C THR A 158 16.03 -6.28 -8.56
N PHE A 159 16.39 -6.69 -7.34
CA PHE A 159 15.72 -6.34 -6.09
C PHE A 159 16.75 -5.78 -5.12
N ASN A 160 16.58 -4.54 -4.74
CA ASN A 160 17.48 -3.86 -3.81
C ASN A 160 16.72 -3.43 -2.55
N THR A 161 17.34 -3.61 -1.40
CA THR A 161 16.80 -3.11 -0.14
C THR A 161 17.65 -1.94 0.34
N ILE A 162 17.01 -0.80 0.55
CA ILE A 162 17.62 0.45 1.00
C ILE A 162 17.24 0.66 2.46
N SER A 163 18.23 0.99 3.30
CA SER A 163 17.95 1.36 4.69
C SER A 163 17.15 2.66 4.74
N LEU A 164 16.10 2.65 5.54
CA LEU A 164 15.19 3.77 5.74
C LEU A 164 14.98 4.01 7.24
N PRO A 165 15.95 4.57 7.95
CA PRO A 165 15.79 4.82 9.37
C PRO A 165 14.70 5.86 9.62
N ARG A 166 14.04 5.75 10.78
CA ARG A 166 13.07 6.75 11.23
C ARG A 166 13.70 8.14 11.24
N ASN A 167 13.09 9.09 10.56
CA ASN A 167 13.58 10.46 10.51
C ASN A 167 13.17 11.22 11.79
N PRO A 168 14.12 11.68 12.61
CA PRO A 168 13.80 12.42 13.84
C PRO A 168 13.11 13.77 13.58
N LYS A 169 13.15 14.26 12.35
CA LYS A 169 12.46 15.48 11.90
C LYS A 169 11.23 15.17 11.05
N CYS A 170 10.73 13.93 11.08
CA CYS A 170 9.52 13.58 10.32
C CYS A 170 8.36 14.45 10.78
N PRO A 171 7.61 15.10 9.86
CA PRO A 171 6.51 15.99 10.23
C PRO A 171 5.34 15.23 10.90
N LEU A 172 5.32 13.90 10.80
CA LEU A 172 4.21 13.09 11.27
C LEU A 172 4.57 12.17 12.45
N CYS A 173 5.60 11.36 12.34
CA CYS A 173 5.90 10.30 13.30
C CYS A 173 7.10 10.60 14.21
N SER A 174 7.74 11.79 14.11
CA SER A 174 8.74 12.22 15.09
C SER A 174 8.08 12.35 16.47
N GLU A 175 8.81 12.01 17.52
CA GLU A 175 8.38 12.33 18.88
C GLU A 175 8.30 13.85 19.01
N LYS A 176 7.13 14.35 19.46
CA LYS A 176 6.94 15.75 19.82
C LYS A 176 7.39 15.97 21.24
#